data_b0e316211bf4a1dd5dff06a8714e605c
#
_entry.id   b0e316211bf4a1dd5dff06a8714e605c
#
_cell.length_a   1.000
_cell.length_b   1.000
_cell.length_c   1.000
_cell.angle_alpha   90.00
_cell.angle_beta   90.00
_cell.angle_gamma   90.00
#
_symmetry.space_group_name_H-M   'P 1'
#
loop_
_entity.id
_entity.type
_entity.pdbx_description
1 polymer ?
#
loop_
_entity_poly.entity_id
_entity_poly.type
_entity_poly.pdbx_seq_one_letter_code
_entity_poly.pdbx_strand_id
1 'polypeptide(L)'
;MAQLKVRKGMPSVQLTKAEFVKRLRGRFYDPAFGGLEKEIERIIEKAWDGYDRYRKSPRTRRAGGGFADPNFKLPIEWLETREAIRQAEKGQKDRKAPSRILLVNGSSRSDQSCPGEMSKTFRLVTMAEEVISKERGFEVDLLDLSRLTSEYGRVIYPCKACVSTAMPLCNWPCSCYPNHAMGQVNDWMAEIYPRWAAAHGVMIVCPVNWYQAPSSLKLMIDRLVCADGGNPDPTSTGGKNPQRAKELELKGWDYPRHLAGRVFSVVVHGDAAGVENLRRILTDWLMDIGLTPAGYSSLVGGYIGYYEPYATSHDDLDEEKDFHQEVRNAARSLVNAVKLLRRGELKLPDAALRDPRQK
;
A
#
# COMPACT_ATOMS: atom_id res chain seq x y z
N MET A 1 32.84 20.04 6.16
CA MET A 1 31.67 19.10 6.22
C MET A 1 32.19 17.67 6.35
N ALA A 2 31.66 16.87 7.27
CA ALA A 2 32.05 15.46 7.37
C ALA A 2 31.72 14.76 6.04
N GLN A 3 32.64 13.94 5.56
CA GLN A 3 32.47 13.19 4.31
C GLN A 3 31.29 12.21 4.49
N LEU A 4 30.24 12.35 3.68
CA LEU A 4 29.11 11.42 3.65
C LEU A 4 29.60 10.02 3.26
N LYS A 5 29.32 9.04 4.10
CA LYS A 5 29.76 7.65 3.86
C LYS A 5 28.57 6.75 3.55
N VAL A 6 28.75 5.92 2.53
CA VAL A 6 27.86 4.78 2.23
C VAL A 6 28.49 3.53 2.85
N ARG A 7 27.83 2.97 3.87
CA ARG A 7 28.34 1.74 4.53
C ARG A 7 27.93 0.51 3.74
N LYS A 8 28.90 -0.39 3.52
CA LYS A 8 28.72 -1.69 2.90
C LYS A 8 29.38 -2.75 3.77
N GLY A 9 29.14 -4.03 3.52
CA GLY A 9 29.81 -5.11 4.24
C GLY A 9 28.88 -6.26 4.64
N MET A 10 27.59 -6.20 4.29
CA MET A 10 26.75 -7.40 4.41
C MET A 10 27.20 -8.48 3.40
N PRO A 11 27.06 -9.78 3.75
CA PRO A 11 27.34 -10.87 2.82
C PRO A 11 26.57 -10.74 1.52
N SER A 12 27.17 -11.15 0.40
CA SER A 12 26.49 -11.19 -0.88
C SER A 12 25.33 -12.17 -0.84
N VAL A 13 24.20 -11.74 -1.39
CA VAL A 13 23.02 -12.60 -1.63
C VAL A 13 22.91 -13.04 -3.09
N GLN A 14 23.92 -12.70 -3.90
CA GLN A 14 23.97 -13.10 -5.31
C GLN A 14 24.16 -14.61 -5.39
N LEU A 15 23.28 -15.26 -6.14
CA LEU A 15 23.32 -16.70 -6.33
C LEU A 15 24.40 -17.07 -7.38
N THR A 16 25.02 -18.22 -7.18
CA THR A 16 25.75 -18.89 -8.27
C THR A 16 24.76 -19.33 -9.36
N LYS A 17 25.27 -19.55 -10.59
CA LYS A 17 24.44 -20.05 -11.69
C LYS A 17 23.74 -21.36 -11.33
N ALA A 18 24.44 -22.27 -10.65
CA ALA A 18 23.88 -23.56 -10.24
C ALA A 18 22.70 -23.41 -9.26
N GLU A 19 22.85 -22.54 -8.25
CA GLU A 19 21.78 -22.26 -7.27
C GLU A 19 20.59 -21.55 -7.93
N PHE A 20 20.84 -20.59 -8.81
CA PHE A 20 19.78 -19.91 -9.57
C PHE A 20 19.00 -20.90 -10.42
N VAL A 21 19.68 -21.73 -11.20
CA VAL A 21 19.07 -22.78 -12.03
C VAL A 21 18.22 -23.72 -11.18
N LYS A 22 18.77 -24.22 -10.06
CA LYS A 22 18.05 -25.10 -9.12
C LYS A 22 16.75 -24.45 -8.63
N ARG A 23 16.80 -23.19 -8.20
CA ARG A 23 15.62 -22.48 -7.68
C ARG A 23 14.57 -22.21 -8.76
N LEU A 24 15.01 -21.79 -9.95
CA LEU A 24 14.06 -21.48 -11.03
C LEU A 24 13.45 -22.76 -11.59
N ARG A 25 14.22 -23.84 -11.78
CA ARG A 25 13.71 -25.14 -12.21
C ARG A 25 12.68 -25.71 -11.25
N GLY A 26 12.85 -25.51 -9.95
CA GLY A 26 11.90 -25.92 -8.93
C GLY A 26 10.48 -25.33 -9.08
N ARG A 27 10.30 -24.31 -9.92
CA ARG A 27 8.96 -23.80 -10.27
C ARG A 27 8.22 -24.65 -11.31
N PHE A 28 8.93 -25.54 -11.99
CA PHE A 28 8.43 -26.40 -13.07
C PHE A 28 8.50 -27.90 -12.68
N TYR A 29 8.41 -28.21 -11.37
CA TYR A 29 8.49 -29.58 -10.89
C TYR A 29 7.19 -30.38 -11.07
N ASP A 30 6.08 -29.70 -11.39
CA ASP A 30 4.80 -30.37 -11.61
C ASP A 30 4.91 -31.33 -12.80
N PRO A 31 4.44 -32.60 -12.67
CA PRO A 31 4.41 -33.56 -13.76
C PRO A 31 3.73 -33.07 -15.04
N ALA A 32 2.82 -32.09 -14.94
CA ALA A 32 2.18 -31.46 -16.10
C ALA A 32 3.17 -30.76 -17.05
N PHE A 33 4.38 -30.43 -16.56
CA PHE A 33 5.47 -29.88 -17.40
C PHE A 33 6.37 -30.96 -18.03
N GLY A 34 6.03 -32.25 -17.88
CA GLY A 34 6.75 -33.34 -18.52
C GLY A 34 6.76 -33.18 -20.04
N GLY A 35 7.92 -33.39 -20.64
CA GLY A 35 8.14 -33.21 -22.10
C GLY A 35 8.50 -31.77 -22.52
N LEU A 36 8.55 -30.81 -21.58
CA LEU A 36 8.91 -29.40 -21.85
C LEU A 36 10.33 -29.04 -21.35
N GLU A 37 11.18 -30.03 -21.10
CA GLU A 37 12.50 -29.85 -20.52
C GLU A 37 13.38 -28.89 -21.33
N LYS A 38 13.35 -28.98 -22.66
CA LYS A 38 14.11 -28.11 -23.57
C LYS A 38 13.66 -26.66 -23.51
N GLU A 39 12.36 -26.43 -23.43
CA GLU A 39 11.75 -25.10 -23.31
C GLU A 39 12.10 -24.49 -21.96
N ILE A 40 12.01 -25.28 -20.89
CA ILE A 40 12.37 -24.85 -19.52
C ILE A 40 13.84 -24.46 -19.46
N GLU A 41 14.77 -25.24 -20.05
CA GLU A 41 16.19 -24.87 -20.10
C GLU A 41 16.40 -23.54 -20.84
N ARG A 42 15.74 -23.31 -21.95
CA ARG A 42 15.82 -22.03 -22.68
C ARG A 42 15.31 -20.86 -21.86
N ILE A 43 14.21 -21.04 -21.10
CA ILE A 43 13.67 -20.04 -20.18
C ILE A 43 14.69 -19.73 -19.07
N ILE A 44 15.27 -20.78 -18.47
CA ILE A 44 16.26 -20.68 -17.40
C ILE A 44 17.50 -19.89 -17.86
N GLU A 45 18.02 -20.20 -19.04
CA GLU A 45 19.19 -19.48 -19.61
C GLU A 45 18.89 -17.99 -19.82
N LYS A 46 17.72 -17.65 -20.38
CA LYS A 46 17.32 -16.27 -20.58
C LYS A 46 17.07 -15.53 -19.27
N ALA A 47 16.50 -16.21 -18.28
CA ALA A 47 16.31 -15.67 -16.95
C ALA A 47 17.65 -15.43 -16.23
N TRP A 48 18.60 -16.37 -16.36
CA TRP A 48 19.95 -16.22 -15.83
C TRP A 48 20.67 -14.99 -16.41
N ASP A 49 20.64 -14.80 -17.73
CA ASP A 49 21.22 -13.61 -18.36
C ASP A 49 20.66 -12.29 -17.79
N GLY A 50 19.36 -12.26 -17.54
CA GLY A 50 18.70 -11.12 -16.87
C GLY A 50 19.13 -10.93 -15.43
N TYR A 51 19.30 -12.02 -14.68
CA TYR A 51 19.72 -12.02 -13.27
C TYR A 51 21.19 -11.59 -13.12
N ASP A 52 22.09 -12.20 -13.89
CA ASP A 52 23.53 -11.96 -13.84
C ASP A 52 23.89 -10.50 -14.17
N ARG A 53 23.15 -9.91 -15.10
CA ARG A 53 23.30 -8.49 -15.48
C ARG A 53 22.50 -7.51 -14.62
N TYR A 54 21.83 -7.96 -13.57
CA TYR A 54 20.93 -7.13 -12.75
C TYR A 54 19.92 -6.32 -13.57
N ARG A 55 19.38 -6.90 -14.62
CA ARG A 55 18.42 -6.25 -15.51
C ARG A 55 17.06 -6.08 -14.83
N LYS A 56 16.93 -4.98 -14.08
CA LYS A 56 15.74 -4.68 -13.27
C LYS A 56 14.48 -4.55 -14.11
N SER A 57 14.54 -3.81 -15.21
CA SER A 57 13.44 -3.71 -16.17
C SER A 57 13.98 -3.81 -17.60
N PRO A 58 13.49 -4.76 -18.41
CA PRO A 58 13.88 -4.90 -19.80
C PRO A 58 13.24 -3.84 -20.71
N ARG A 59 12.12 -3.24 -20.29
CA ARG A 59 11.37 -2.23 -21.03
C ARG A 59 11.57 -0.86 -20.41
N THR A 60 12.35 -0.01 -21.08
CA THR A 60 12.65 1.34 -20.61
C THR A 60 12.44 2.36 -21.72
N ARG A 61 12.13 3.59 -21.33
CA ARG A 61 12.19 4.77 -22.23
C ARG A 61 12.89 5.93 -21.53
N ARG A 62 13.29 6.96 -22.28
CA ARG A 62 13.82 8.20 -21.70
C ARG A 62 12.77 8.88 -20.83
N ALA A 63 13.21 9.48 -19.74
CA ALA A 63 12.35 10.19 -18.81
C ALA A 63 11.60 11.36 -19.48
N GLY A 64 12.30 12.13 -20.32
CA GLY A 64 11.71 13.27 -21.01
C GLY A 64 11.70 14.54 -20.17
N GLY A 65 11.00 15.56 -20.65
CA GLY A 65 10.89 16.85 -19.96
C GLY A 65 10.22 16.73 -18.58
N GLY A 66 10.60 17.61 -17.65
CA GLY A 66 10.08 17.64 -16.28
C GLY A 66 10.79 16.68 -15.31
N PHE A 67 11.86 16.03 -15.74
CA PHE A 67 12.78 15.26 -14.89
C PHE A 67 14.16 15.94 -14.83
N ALA A 68 14.88 15.78 -13.73
CA ALA A 68 16.21 16.36 -13.55
C ALA A 68 17.23 15.86 -14.60
N ASP A 69 17.09 14.60 -15.04
CA ASP A 69 17.81 14.06 -16.19
C ASP A 69 16.82 13.51 -17.23
N PRO A 70 16.49 14.30 -18.28
CA PRO A 70 15.56 13.88 -19.33
C PRO A 70 16.02 12.66 -20.15
N ASN A 71 17.32 12.38 -20.18
CA ASN A 71 17.90 11.27 -20.92
C ASN A 71 17.96 9.96 -20.11
N PHE A 72 17.74 10.05 -18.80
CA PHE A 72 17.74 8.87 -17.93
C PHE A 72 16.68 7.85 -18.38
N LYS A 73 17.05 6.57 -18.40
CA LYS A 73 16.13 5.50 -18.79
C LYS A 73 15.34 5.03 -17.59
N LEU A 74 14.02 5.19 -17.62
CA LEU A 74 13.08 4.75 -16.60
C LEU A 74 12.28 3.54 -17.08
N PRO A 75 11.91 2.61 -16.17
CA PRO A 75 10.99 1.51 -16.48
C PRO A 75 9.65 2.04 -17.02
N ILE A 76 9.14 1.39 -18.07
CA ILE A 76 7.85 1.77 -18.66
C ILE A 76 6.73 1.58 -17.65
N GLU A 77 6.73 0.47 -16.92
CA GLU A 77 5.74 0.14 -15.89
C GLU A 77 5.67 1.20 -14.78
N TRP A 78 6.83 1.74 -14.39
CA TRP A 78 6.87 2.83 -13.42
C TRP A 78 6.28 4.13 -13.97
N LEU A 79 6.59 4.46 -15.22
CA LEU A 79 6.05 5.64 -15.89
C LEU A 79 4.53 5.54 -16.09
N GLU A 80 4.01 4.36 -16.41
CA GLU A 80 2.57 4.08 -16.52
C GLU A 80 1.87 4.25 -15.17
N THR A 81 2.44 3.70 -14.10
CA THR A 81 1.90 3.88 -12.73
C THR A 81 1.90 5.35 -12.31
N ARG A 82 3.00 6.08 -12.59
CA ARG A 82 3.08 7.53 -12.31
C ARG A 82 2.02 8.32 -13.06
N GLU A 83 1.78 7.99 -14.31
CA GLU A 83 0.74 8.64 -15.11
C GLU A 83 -0.65 8.31 -14.60
N ALA A 84 -0.92 7.06 -14.23
CA ALA A 84 -2.18 6.65 -13.62
C ALA A 84 -2.46 7.42 -12.30
N ILE A 85 -1.44 7.63 -11.47
CA ILE A 85 -1.55 8.47 -10.26
C ILE A 85 -1.92 9.90 -10.62
N ARG A 86 -1.26 10.51 -11.61
CA ARG A 86 -1.55 11.89 -12.04
C ARG A 86 -2.99 12.06 -12.54
N GLN A 87 -3.47 11.09 -13.30
CA GLN A 87 -4.87 11.10 -13.76
C GLN A 87 -5.84 10.92 -12.58
N ALA A 88 -5.51 10.05 -11.63
CA ALA A 88 -6.27 9.86 -10.41
C ALA A 88 -6.36 11.16 -9.56
N GLU A 89 -5.23 11.84 -9.37
CA GLU A 89 -5.17 13.13 -8.66
C GLU A 89 -5.96 14.23 -9.38
N LYS A 90 -5.90 14.25 -10.72
CA LYS A 90 -6.70 15.19 -11.52
C LYS A 90 -8.20 14.94 -11.31
N GLY A 91 -8.63 13.68 -11.35
CA GLY A 91 -10.02 13.31 -11.09
C GLY A 91 -10.44 13.62 -9.65
N GLN A 92 -9.58 13.40 -8.67
CA GLN A 92 -9.82 13.71 -7.26
C GLN A 92 -10.03 15.22 -7.02
N LYS A 93 -9.32 16.08 -7.74
CA LYS A 93 -9.44 17.54 -7.66
C LYS A 93 -10.65 18.09 -8.43
N ASP A 94 -11.26 17.32 -9.31
CA ASP A 94 -12.44 17.75 -10.07
C ASP A 94 -13.66 17.82 -9.15
N ARG A 95 -14.16 19.02 -8.91
CA ARG A 95 -15.35 19.25 -8.08
C ARG A 95 -16.64 18.65 -8.65
N LYS A 96 -16.70 18.39 -9.95
CA LYS A 96 -17.86 17.78 -10.62
C LYS A 96 -17.84 16.25 -10.56
N ALA A 97 -16.69 15.66 -10.33
CA ALA A 97 -16.56 14.20 -10.17
C ALA A 97 -17.24 13.74 -8.86
N PRO A 98 -17.77 12.50 -8.80
CA PRO A 98 -18.28 11.93 -7.56
C PRO A 98 -17.24 11.92 -6.44
N SER A 99 -17.71 11.98 -5.20
CA SER A 99 -16.86 11.78 -4.03
C SER A 99 -16.47 10.32 -3.92
N ARG A 100 -15.17 9.99 -3.96
CA ARG A 100 -14.70 8.63 -3.90
C ARG A 100 -14.19 8.28 -2.51
N ILE A 101 -14.70 7.19 -1.95
CA ILE A 101 -14.21 6.58 -0.71
C ILE A 101 -13.53 5.26 -1.05
N LEU A 102 -12.24 5.15 -0.69
CA LEU A 102 -11.50 3.91 -0.72
C LEU A 102 -11.82 3.10 0.54
N LEU A 103 -12.56 2.02 0.38
CA LEU A 103 -12.92 1.11 1.45
C LEU A 103 -11.98 -0.09 1.42
N VAL A 104 -11.16 -0.26 2.46
CA VAL A 104 -10.12 -1.30 2.52
C VAL A 104 -10.56 -2.43 3.42
N ASN A 105 -10.76 -3.63 2.85
CA ASN A 105 -10.82 -4.87 3.61
C ASN A 105 -9.39 -5.31 3.95
N GLY A 106 -9.00 -5.12 5.21
CA GLY A 106 -7.65 -5.45 5.70
C GLY A 106 -7.46 -6.92 6.08
N SER A 107 -8.48 -7.77 5.99
CA SER A 107 -8.37 -9.20 6.28
C SER A 107 -7.59 -9.93 5.18
N SER A 108 -6.82 -10.94 5.58
CA SER A 108 -6.21 -11.89 4.64
C SER A 108 -7.12 -13.05 4.27
N ARG A 109 -8.30 -13.18 4.91
CA ARG A 109 -9.22 -14.31 4.77
C ARG A 109 -10.39 -13.97 3.84
N SER A 110 -10.72 -14.91 2.97
CA SER A 110 -11.97 -14.92 2.19
C SER A 110 -12.57 -16.33 2.17
N ASP A 111 -13.77 -16.47 1.62
CA ASP A 111 -14.40 -17.77 1.34
C ASP A 111 -13.69 -18.54 0.21
N GLN A 112 -12.80 -17.90 -0.52
CA GLN A 112 -11.95 -18.49 -1.55
C GLN A 112 -10.55 -18.89 -1.04
N SER A 113 -10.24 -18.63 0.23
CA SER A 113 -9.01 -19.09 0.90
C SER A 113 -9.32 -20.26 1.84
N CYS A 114 -8.30 -21.04 2.28
CA CYS A 114 -8.49 -22.05 3.31
C CYS A 114 -8.73 -21.36 4.68
N PRO A 115 -9.83 -21.68 5.39
CA PRO A 115 -10.75 -22.80 5.28
C PRO A 115 -12.04 -22.57 4.46
N GLY A 116 -12.12 -21.58 3.62
CA GLY A 116 -13.27 -21.39 2.73
C GLY A 116 -14.49 -20.78 3.42
N GLU A 117 -14.27 -19.85 4.35
CA GLU A 117 -15.34 -19.14 5.05
C GLU A 117 -15.10 -17.62 4.98
N MET A 118 -16.17 -16.86 4.77
CA MET A 118 -16.16 -15.39 4.77
C MET A 118 -15.57 -14.85 6.08
N SER A 119 -14.79 -13.78 6.02
CA SER A 119 -14.31 -13.13 7.24
C SER A 119 -15.38 -12.24 7.89
N LYS A 120 -15.35 -12.13 9.22
CA LYS A 120 -16.13 -11.12 9.97
C LYS A 120 -15.85 -9.71 9.41
N THR A 121 -14.59 -9.44 9.06
CA THR A 121 -14.16 -8.17 8.47
C THR A 121 -14.92 -7.83 7.18
N PHE A 122 -15.13 -8.79 6.29
CA PHE A 122 -15.85 -8.56 5.04
C PHE A 122 -17.31 -8.20 5.29
N ARG A 123 -17.97 -8.82 6.31
CA ARG A 123 -19.32 -8.45 6.73
C ARG A 123 -19.40 -7.01 7.24
N LEU A 124 -18.41 -6.57 8.03
CA LEU A 124 -18.32 -5.17 8.50
C LEU A 124 -18.06 -4.19 7.34
N VAL A 125 -17.22 -4.58 6.38
CA VAL A 125 -16.99 -3.84 5.13
C VAL A 125 -18.30 -3.66 4.36
N THR A 126 -19.08 -4.71 4.19
CA THR A 126 -20.39 -4.64 3.51
C THR A 126 -21.34 -3.68 4.21
N MET A 127 -21.38 -3.68 5.55
CA MET A 127 -22.19 -2.71 6.32
C MET A 127 -21.77 -1.28 6.09
N ALA A 128 -20.47 -1.01 5.99
CA ALA A 128 -19.95 0.33 5.68
C ALA A 128 -20.26 0.72 4.24
N GLU A 129 -20.08 -0.18 3.29
CA GLU A 129 -20.39 0.02 1.88
C GLU A 129 -21.86 0.37 1.66
N GLU A 130 -22.77 -0.34 2.32
CA GLU A 130 -24.21 -0.04 2.27
C GLU A 130 -24.56 1.39 2.72
N VAL A 131 -23.86 1.91 3.73
CA VAL A 131 -24.06 3.29 4.22
C VAL A 131 -23.54 4.29 3.20
N ILE A 132 -22.33 4.07 2.67
CA ILE A 132 -21.68 5.00 1.75
C ILE A 132 -22.42 5.03 0.41
N SER A 133 -22.80 3.87 -0.14
CA SER A 133 -23.47 3.74 -1.44
C SER A 133 -24.88 4.35 -1.49
N LYS A 134 -25.55 4.49 -0.33
CA LYS A 134 -26.84 5.18 -0.24
C LYS A 134 -26.70 6.71 -0.37
N GLU A 135 -25.48 7.22 -0.25
CA GLU A 135 -25.25 8.67 -0.27
C GLU A 135 -25.09 9.16 -1.71
N ARG A 136 -25.96 10.08 -2.11
CA ARG A 136 -25.94 10.62 -3.47
C ARG A 136 -24.61 11.33 -3.79
N GLY A 137 -24.03 10.99 -4.93
CA GLY A 137 -22.77 11.59 -5.41
C GLY A 137 -21.52 10.98 -4.77
N PHE A 138 -21.66 9.81 -4.13
CA PHE A 138 -20.53 9.03 -3.64
C PHE A 138 -20.35 7.76 -4.46
N GLU A 139 -19.08 7.35 -4.59
CA GLU A 139 -18.64 6.10 -5.15
C GLU A 139 -17.77 5.35 -4.13
N VAL A 140 -18.01 4.05 -3.98
CA VAL A 140 -17.16 3.17 -3.17
C VAL A 140 -16.16 2.48 -4.09
N ASP A 141 -14.91 2.54 -3.70
CA ASP A 141 -13.81 1.79 -4.31
C ASP A 141 -13.33 0.73 -3.30
N LEU A 142 -13.84 -0.50 -3.42
CA LEU A 142 -13.49 -1.59 -2.51
C LEU A 142 -12.13 -2.18 -2.84
N LEU A 143 -11.15 -1.99 -1.95
CA LEU A 143 -9.84 -2.66 -1.99
C LEU A 143 -9.85 -3.86 -1.04
N ASP A 144 -10.05 -5.04 -1.60
CA ASP A 144 -10.08 -6.30 -0.84
C ASP A 144 -8.69 -6.95 -0.82
N LEU A 145 -7.97 -6.80 0.31
CA LEU A 145 -6.62 -7.35 0.47
C LEU A 145 -6.60 -8.88 0.69
N SER A 146 -7.75 -9.52 0.92
CA SER A 146 -7.84 -10.98 0.97
C SER A 146 -7.49 -11.63 -0.37
N ARG A 147 -7.58 -10.87 -1.47
CA ARG A 147 -7.17 -11.31 -2.81
C ARG A 147 -5.69 -11.67 -2.91
N LEU A 148 -4.83 -11.20 -2.01
CA LEU A 148 -3.43 -11.63 -1.92
C LEU A 148 -3.28 -13.12 -1.57
N THR A 149 -4.28 -13.72 -0.95
CA THR A 149 -4.28 -15.13 -0.54
C THR A 149 -5.14 -16.03 -1.42
N SER A 150 -6.01 -15.45 -2.24
CA SER A 150 -7.03 -16.19 -2.99
C SER A 150 -6.98 -15.98 -4.51
N GLU A 151 -6.30 -14.94 -5.02
CA GLU A 151 -6.22 -14.65 -6.45
C GLU A 151 -4.87 -15.06 -7.04
N TYR A 152 -4.90 -15.83 -8.13
CA TYR A 152 -3.69 -16.31 -8.80
C TYR A 152 -2.78 -15.16 -9.24
N GLY A 153 -1.50 -15.25 -8.85
CA GLY A 153 -0.46 -14.31 -9.28
C GLY A 153 -0.56 -12.90 -8.68
N ARG A 154 -1.49 -12.66 -7.77
CA ARG A 154 -1.60 -11.37 -7.08
C ARG A 154 -0.59 -11.29 -5.94
N VAL A 155 0.25 -10.26 -5.97
CA VAL A 155 1.37 -10.15 -5.03
C VAL A 155 1.65 -8.68 -4.68
N ILE A 156 1.96 -8.41 -3.42
CA ILE A 156 2.62 -7.18 -2.98
C ILE A 156 4.01 -7.58 -2.45
N TYR A 157 5.07 -7.07 -3.10
CA TYR A 157 6.42 -7.33 -2.63
C TYR A 157 6.78 -6.45 -1.42
N PRO A 158 7.57 -6.96 -0.46
CA PRO A 158 7.91 -6.24 0.76
C PRO A 158 8.72 -4.97 0.47
N CYS A 159 8.55 -3.95 1.31
CA CYS A 159 9.32 -2.71 1.23
C CYS A 159 10.81 -2.99 1.45
N LYS A 160 11.68 -2.34 0.65
CA LYS A 160 13.16 -2.42 0.78
C LYS A 160 13.73 -1.38 1.74
N ALA A 161 12.88 -0.65 2.46
CA ALA A 161 13.27 0.38 3.43
C ALA A 161 14.32 1.38 2.93
N CYS A 162 14.17 1.86 1.68
CA CYS A 162 15.10 2.83 1.09
C CYS A 162 15.28 4.09 1.94
N VAL A 163 14.22 4.50 2.64
CA VAL A 163 14.19 5.64 3.57
C VAL A 163 15.22 5.56 4.69
N SER A 164 15.58 4.34 5.11
CA SER A 164 16.61 4.14 6.16
C SER A 164 18.01 4.61 5.75
N THR A 165 18.22 4.95 4.49
CA THR A 165 19.49 5.52 3.99
C THR A 165 19.38 7.02 3.78
N ALA A 166 18.36 7.45 3.06
CA ALA A 166 17.96 8.85 2.84
C ALA A 166 16.57 8.86 2.18
N MET A 167 15.70 9.80 2.56
CA MET A 167 14.34 9.87 2.04
C MET A 167 14.27 10.01 0.51
N PRO A 168 15.12 10.81 -0.17
CA PRO A 168 15.09 10.93 -1.63
C PRO A 168 15.35 9.63 -2.42
N LEU A 169 15.82 8.55 -1.77
CA LEU A 169 15.90 7.22 -2.39
C LEU A 169 14.55 6.55 -2.54
N CYS A 170 13.58 6.88 -1.69
CA CYS A 170 12.22 6.38 -1.83
C CYS A 170 11.50 7.20 -2.88
N ASN A 171 10.98 6.55 -3.91
CA ASN A 171 10.31 7.26 -5.02
C ASN A 171 8.78 7.14 -4.90
N TRP A 172 8.07 8.17 -5.30
CA TRP A 172 6.63 8.17 -5.46
C TRP A 172 6.25 8.16 -6.96
N PRO A 173 5.58 7.09 -7.45
CA PRO A 173 5.35 5.82 -6.77
C PRO A 173 6.64 5.04 -6.52
N CYS A 174 6.58 4.01 -5.66
CA CYS A 174 7.75 3.19 -5.33
C CYS A 174 8.39 2.61 -6.61
N SER A 175 9.71 2.85 -6.79
CA SER A 175 10.47 2.37 -7.94
C SER A 175 11.30 1.10 -7.64
N CYS A 176 11.09 0.44 -6.50
CA CYS A 176 11.76 -0.83 -6.19
C CYS A 176 11.27 -1.97 -7.07
N TYR A 177 10.05 -1.87 -7.56
CA TYR A 177 9.35 -2.85 -8.40
C TYR A 177 8.78 -2.19 -9.66
N PRO A 178 8.64 -2.94 -10.76
CA PRO A 178 9.08 -4.33 -10.92
C PRO A 178 10.60 -4.50 -10.85
N ASN A 179 11.04 -5.73 -10.54
CA ASN A 179 12.44 -6.14 -10.63
C ASN A 179 12.52 -7.51 -11.32
N HIS A 180 12.67 -7.49 -12.63
CA HIS A 180 12.67 -8.69 -13.45
C HIS A 180 13.85 -9.62 -13.15
N ALA A 181 15.03 -9.05 -12.84
CA ALA A 181 16.20 -9.85 -12.44
C ALA A 181 15.92 -10.73 -11.22
N MET A 182 15.06 -10.28 -10.32
CA MET A 182 14.68 -11.02 -9.11
C MET A 182 13.37 -11.80 -9.26
N GLY A 183 12.77 -11.84 -10.46
CA GLY A 183 11.46 -12.43 -10.68
C GLY A 183 10.33 -11.72 -9.93
N GLN A 184 10.52 -10.46 -9.56
CA GLN A 184 9.57 -9.63 -8.81
C GLN A 184 8.80 -8.75 -9.78
N VAL A 185 7.84 -9.33 -10.45
CA VAL A 185 6.99 -8.70 -11.46
C VAL A 185 5.51 -8.71 -11.00
N ASN A 186 4.65 -7.99 -11.70
CA ASN A 186 3.21 -7.93 -11.42
C ASN A 186 2.87 -7.44 -9.99
N ASP A 187 3.61 -6.44 -9.50
CA ASP A 187 3.38 -5.86 -8.18
C ASP A 187 2.03 -5.12 -8.12
N TRP A 188 1.12 -5.61 -7.30
CA TRP A 188 -0.23 -5.05 -7.18
C TRP A 188 -0.25 -3.59 -6.71
N MET A 189 0.81 -3.13 -6.08
CA MET A 189 0.90 -1.72 -5.68
C MET A 189 0.78 -0.75 -6.87
N ALA A 190 1.10 -1.19 -8.10
CA ALA A 190 0.90 -0.37 -9.28
C ALA A 190 -0.58 0.03 -9.50
N GLU A 191 -1.52 -0.85 -9.12
CA GLU A 191 -2.96 -0.58 -9.14
C GLU A 191 -3.43 0.14 -7.86
N ILE A 192 -2.81 -0.15 -6.71
CA ILE A 192 -3.20 0.39 -5.41
C ILE A 192 -2.86 1.89 -5.28
N TYR A 193 -1.69 2.33 -5.73
CA TYR A 193 -1.29 3.75 -5.64
C TYR A 193 -2.30 4.71 -6.30
N PRO A 194 -2.77 4.49 -7.54
CA PRO A 194 -3.78 5.35 -8.14
C PRO A 194 -5.11 5.38 -7.37
N ARG A 195 -5.50 4.27 -6.75
CA ARG A 195 -6.74 4.19 -5.94
C ARG A 195 -6.65 5.07 -4.69
N TRP A 196 -5.49 5.04 -4.00
CA TRP A 196 -5.23 5.97 -2.89
C TRP A 196 -5.19 7.42 -3.35
N ALA A 197 -4.59 7.68 -4.51
CA ALA A 197 -4.51 9.03 -5.09
C ALA A 197 -5.89 9.58 -5.48
N ALA A 198 -6.80 8.73 -5.99
CA ALA A 198 -8.16 9.10 -6.39
C ALA A 198 -9.11 9.33 -5.21
N ALA A 199 -8.83 8.80 -4.02
CA ALA A 199 -9.71 8.85 -2.87
C ALA A 199 -9.85 10.27 -2.29
N HIS A 200 -11.04 10.62 -1.85
CA HIS A 200 -11.30 11.79 -0.99
C HIS A 200 -11.34 11.38 0.49
N GLY A 201 -11.79 10.15 0.74
CA GLY A 201 -11.78 9.53 2.05
C GLY A 201 -11.29 8.09 1.97
N VAL A 202 -10.72 7.59 3.05
CA VAL A 202 -10.24 6.22 3.19
C VAL A 202 -10.84 5.61 4.44
N MET A 203 -11.44 4.42 4.33
CA MET A 203 -11.89 3.63 5.48
C MET A 203 -11.16 2.31 5.50
N ILE A 204 -10.46 2.02 6.60
CA ILE A 204 -9.80 0.73 6.80
C ILE A 204 -10.60 -0.07 7.83
N VAL A 205 -11.02 -1.26 7.43
CA VAL A 205 -11.66 -2.24 8.32
C VAL A 205 -10.74 -3.46 8.39
N CYS A 206 -10.27 -3.82 9.58
CA CYS A 206 -9.34 -4.94 9.72
C CYS A 206 -9.49 -5.69 11.05
N PRO A 207 -9.14 -6.99 11.07
CA PRO A 207 -9.01 -7.73 12.31
C PRO A 207 -7.66 -7.49 12.96
N VAL A 208 -7.54 -7.82 14.23
CA VAL A 208 -6.25 -8.00 14.90
C VAL A 208 -5.73 -9.41 14.60
N ASN A 209 -4.52 -9.53 14.09
CA ASN A 209 -3.79 -10.78 13.94
C ASN A 209 -2.50 -10.71 14.76
N TRP A 210 -2.37 -11.59 15.78
CA TRP A 210 -1.17 -11.60 16.63
C TRP A 210 -0.75 -10.19 17.10
N TYR A 211 -1.69 -9.44 17.68
CA TYR A 211 -1.51 -8.08 18.21
C TYR A 211 -1.19 -7.00 17.15
N GLN A 212 -1.22 -7.31 15.86
CA GLN A 212 -0.82 -6.44 14.77
C GLN A 212 -1.82 -6.45 13.61
N ALA A 213 -1.56 -5.60 12.62
CA ALA A 213 -2.27 -5.66 11.35
C ALA A 213 -2.00 -7.01 10.65
N PRO A 214 -2.99 -7.56 9.94
CA PRO A 214 -2.77 -8.70 9.05
C PRO A 214 -1.62 -8.45 8.08
N SER A 215 -0.89 -9.52 7.72
CA SER A 215 0.28 -9.41 6.84
C SER A 215 -0.03 -8.75 5.49
N SER A 216 -1.21 -9.02 4.92
CA SER A 216 -1.68 -8.37 3.68
C SER A 216 -1.81 -6.85 3.83
N LEU A 217 -2.40 -6.39 4.93
CA LEU A 217 -2.53 -4.98 5.24
C LEU A 217 -1.15 -4.36 5.54
N LYS A 218 -0.31 -5.05 6.31
CA LYS A 218 1.04 -4.57 6.65
C LYS A 218 1.94 -4.41 5.42
N LEU A 219 1.86 -5.33 4.44
CA LEU A 219 2.59 -5.19 3.17
C LEU A 219 2.19 -3.91 2.43
N MET A 220 0.89 -3.59 2.36
CA MET A 220 0.42 -2.35 1.75
C MET A 220 0.90 -1.12 2.51
N ILE A 221 0.78 -1.11 3.86
CA ILE A 221 1.23 -0.02 4.73
C ILE A 221 2.72 0.27 4.49
N ASP A 222 3.58 -0.75 4.54
CA ASP A 222 5.03 -0.60 4.35
C ASP A 222 5.36 -0.04 2.96
N ARG A 223 4.58 -0.40 1.95
CA ARG A 223 4.78 0.08 0.59
C ARG A 223 4.24 1.49 0.37
N LEU A 224 3.36 1.99 1.23
CA LEU A 224 2.87 3.37 1.22
C LEU A 224 3.83 4.37 1.88
N VAL A 225 4.95 3.93 2.47
CA VAL A 225 5.98 4.84 3.00
C VAL A 225 6.44 5.88 1.97
N CYS A 226 6.42 5.56 0.69
CA CYS A 226 6.77 6.50 -0.37
C CYS A 226 5.75 7.66 -0.54
N ALA A 227 4.57 7.56 0.06
CA ALA A 227 3.60 8.64 0.06
C ALA A 227 3.96 9.78 1.05
N ASP A 228 4.82 9.47 2.03
CA ASP A 228 5.31 10.42 3.02
C ASP A 228 6.78 10.76 2.72
N GLY A 229 7.01 11.84 2.02
CA GLY A 229 8.34 12.35 1.67
C GLY A 229 8.99 11.74 0.43
N GLY A 230 8.32 10.82 -0.28
CA GLY A 230 8.89 10.13 -1.43
C GLY A 230 9.23 11.05 -2.61
N ASN A 231 10.35 10.78 -3.26
CA ASN A 231 10.86 11.55 -4.38
C ASN A 231 10.05 11.29 -5.67
N PRO A 232 9.40 12.28 -6.26
CA PRO A 232 8.64 12.12 -7.50
C PRO A 232 9.53 12.01 -8.75
N ASP A 233 10.84 12.27 -8.60
CA ASP A 233 11.83 12.22 -9.68
C ASP A 233 13.02 11.30 -9.35
N PRO A 234 12.97 10.02 -9.74
CA PRO A 234 14.08 9.10 -9.50
C PRO A 234 15.37 9.47 -10.24
N THR A 235 15.30 10.32 -11.26
CA THR A 235 16.48 10.73 -12.01
C THR A 235 17.37 11.69 -11.24
N SER A 236 16.80 12.47 -10.31
CA SER A 236 17.53 13.39 -9.43
C SER A 236 18.57 12.69 -8.56
N THR A 237 18.34 11.42 -8.22
CA THR A 237 19.27 10.57 -7.48
C THR A 237 20.06 9.61 -8.39
N GLY A 238 19.97 9.76 -9.72
CA GLY A 238 20.57 8.81 -10.65
C GLY A 238 20.03 7.39 -10.48
N GLY A 239 18.71 7.28 -10.27
CA GLY A 239 18.03 6.05 -9.93
C GLY A 239 18.04 5.78 -8.42
N LYS A 240 19.00 5.06 -7.90
CA LYS A 240 19.11 4.70 -6.47
C LYS A 240 20.53 4.94 -5.92
N ASN A 241 21.17 6.04 -6.31
CA ASN A 241 22.50 6.36 -5.80
C ASN A 241 22.40 6.91 -4.37
N PRO A 242 22.92 6.19 -3.35
CA PRO A 242 22.75 6.59 -1.97
C PRO A 242 23.54 7.84 -1.60
N GLN A 243 24.69 8.07 -2.24
CA GLN A 243 25.51 9.26 -1.99
C GLN A 243 24.76 10.53 -2.44
N ARG A 244 24.24 10.54 -3.69
CA ARG A 244 23.45 11.64 -4.22
C ARG A 244 22.18 11.90 -3.42
N ALA A 245 21.53 10.84 -2.95
CA ALA A 245 20.33 10.99 -2.15
C ALA A 245 20.60 11.65 -0.79
N LYS A 246 21.69 11.25 -0.11
CA LYS A 246 22.14 11.91 1.15
C LYS A 246 22.48 13.38 0.94
N GLU A 247 23.17 13.68 -0.16
CA GLU A 247 23.51 15.07 -0.52
C GLU A 247 22.24 15.90 -0.78
N LEU A 248 21.26 15.33 -1.46
CA LEU A 248 19.99 15.98 -1.75
C LEU A 248 19.19 16.23 -0.47
N GLU A 249 19.14 15.25 0.43
CA GLU A 249 18.44 15.38 1.72
C GLU A 249 19.05 16.48 2.59
N LEU A 250 20.38 16.52 2.70
CA LEU A 250 21.09 17.51 3.52
C LEU A 250 21.11 18.93 2.92
N LYS A 251 20.82 19.07 1.61
CA LYS A 251 20.58 20.38 0.98
C LYS A 251 19.21 20.96 1.31
N GLY A 252 18.34 20.20 1.92
CA GLY A 252 16.97 20.57 2.28
C GLY A 252 15.95 19.81 1.44
N TRP A 253 15.57 18.60 1.89
CA TRP A 253 14.47 17.85 1.34
C TRP A 253 13.17 18.35 1.95
N ASP A 254 12.13 18.52 1.12
CA ASP A 254 10.85 19.10 1.53
C ASP A 254 9.82 18.08 2.05
N TYR A 255 10.17 16.80 2.03
CA TYR A 255 9.32 15.68 2.48
C TYR A 255 7.86 15.79 1.96
N PRO A 256 7.63 15.73 0.65
CA PRO A 256 6.32 15.96 0.07
C PRO A 256 5.32 14.89 0.51
N ARG A 257 4.16 15.32 1.05
CA ARG A 257 3.08 14.43 1.49
C ARG A 257 2.10 14.21 0.35
N HIS A 258 2.29 13.15 -0.41
CA HIS A 258 1.55 12.89 -1.65
C HIS A 258 0.07 12.52 -1.44
N LEU A 259 -0.30 12.07 -0.23
CA LEU A 259 -1.67 11.71 0.13
C LEU A 259 -2.32 12.69 1.11
N ALA A 260 -1.69 13.83 1.39
CA ALA A 260 -2.26 14.85 2.28
C ALA A 260 -3.62 15.37 1.77
N GLY A 261 -4.42 15.87 2.71
CA GLY A 261 -5.71 16.49 2.39
C GLY A 261 -6.84 15.50 2.09
N ARG A 262 -6.74 14.26 2.57
CA ARG A 262 -7.82 13.27 2.60
C ARG A 262 -8.31 13.06 4.03
N VAL A 263 -9.51 12.57 4.19
CA VAL A 263 -10.05 12.19 5.50
C VAL A 263 -10.05 10.67 5.65
N PHE A 264 -10.05 10.19 6.90
CA PHE A 264 -10.05 8.74 7.11
C PHE A 264 -10.93 8.29 8.27
N SER A 265 -11.25 7.00 8.23
CA SER A 265 -11.91 6.24 9.27
C SER A 265 -11.20 4.90 9.47
N VAL A 266 -11.15 4.41 10.69
CA VAL A 266 -10.54 3.12 11.07
C VAL A 266 -11.52 2.31 11.90
N VAL A 267 -11.75 1.07 11.51
CA VAL A 267 -12.50 0.08 12.27
C VAL A 267 -11.60 -1.13 12.51
N VAL A 268 -11.33 -1.41 13.76
CA VAL A 268 -10.53 -2.58 14.17
C VAL A 268 -11.37 -3.50 15.03
N HIS A 269 -11.37 -4.78 14.74
CA HIS A 269 -12.03 -5.77 15.59
C HIS A 269 -11.08 -6.91 15.95
N GLY A 270 -11.40 -7.59 17.03
CA GLY A 270 -10.65 -8.75 17.50
C GLY A 270 -11.49 -9.66 18.34
N ASP A 271 -11.04 -10.89 18.53
CA ASP A 271 -11.57 -11.89 19.46
C ASP A 271 -10.63 -12.12 20.66
N ALA A 272 -9.49 -11.42 20.66
CA ALA A 272 -8.49 -11.38 21.72
C ALA A 272 -7.85 -10.00 21.78
N ALA A 273 -6.95 -9.76 22.74
CA ALA A 273 -6.31 -8.48 23.02
C ALA A 273 -5.59 -7.86 21.79
N GLY A 274 -5.50 -6.52 21.75
CA GLY A 274 -4.72 -5.78 20.77
C GLY A 274 -5.51 -4.79 19.91
N VAL A 275 -6.82 -4.72 20.04
CA VAL A 275 -7.71 -3.83 19.26
C VAL A 275 -7.33 -2.37 19.45
N GLU A 276 -7.20 -1.90 20.69
CA GLU A 276 -6.89 -0.51 20.99
C GLU A 276 -5.52 -0.09 20.46
N ASN A 277 -4.54 -0.99 20.60
CA ASN A 277 -3.18 -0.74 20.13
C ASN A 277 -3.14 -0.64 18.59
N LEU A 278 -3.78 -1.58 17.89
CA LEU A 278 -3.80 -1.55 16.42
C LEU A 278 -4.59 -0.35 15.89
N ARG A 279 -5.75 -0.01 16.50
CA ARG A 279 -6.50 1.18 16.14
C ARG A 279 -5.65 2.45 16.27
N ARG A 280 -4.92 2.60 17.37
CA ARG A 280 -4.00 3.71 17.57
C ARG A 280 -2.89 3.74 16.53
N ILE A 281 -2.21 2.61 16.27
CA ILE A 281 -1.13 2.52 15.28
C ILE A 281 -1.61 2.93 13.88
N LEU A 282 -2.79 2.45 13.45
CA LEU A 282 -3.35 2.81 12.14
C LEU A 282 -3.73 4.29 12.09
N THR A 283 -4.27 4.84 13.18
CA THR A 283 -4.60 6.26 13.27
C THR A 283 -3.34 7.13 13.15
N ASP A 284 -2.32 6.85 13.96
CA ASP A 284 -1.06 7.59 13.97
C ASP A 284 -0.38 7.52 12.58
N TRP A 285 -0.34 6.34 11.96
CA TRP A 285 0.22 6.16 10.63
C TRP A 285 -0.53 6.97 9.55
N LEU A 286 -1.87 6.96 9.55
CA LEU A 286 -2.65 7.72 8.58
C LEU A 286 -2.48 9.23 8.76
N MET A 287 -2.35 9.69 10.00
CA MET A 287 -2.03 11.10 10.29
C MET A 287 -0.62 11.46 9.83
N ASP A 288 0.35 10.59 10.03
CA ASP A 288 1.75 10.79 9.60
C ASP A 288 1.86 10.97 8.08
N ILE A 289 1.09 10.23 7.29
CA ILE A 289 1.06 10.40 5.83
C ILE A 289 0.14 11.55 5.37
N GLY A 290 -0.36 12.37 6.30
CA GLY A 290 -1.08 13.62 6.05
C GLY A 290 -2.58 13.50 5.89
N LEU A 291 -3.22 12.40 6.32
CA LEU A 291 -4.67 12.29 6.35
C LEU A 291 -5.24 12.82 7.66
N THR A 292 -6.50 13.23 7.64
CA THR A 292 -7.21 13.77 8.79
C THR A 292 -8.31 12.81 9.26
N PRO A 293 -8.42 12.48 10.57
CA PRO A 293 -9.53 11.68 11.07
C PRO A 293 -10.87 12.36 10.82
N ALA A 294 -11.88 11.59 10.42
CA ALA A 294 -13.20 12.11 10.07
C ALA A 294 -14.05 12.49 11.29
N GLY A 295 -13.48 12.49 12.47
CA GLY A 295 -14.12 12.81 13.74
C GLY A 295 -14.03 11.64 14.72
N TYR A 296 -14.50 11.88 15.95
CA TYR A 296 -14.40 10.90 17.05
C TYR A 296 -15.04 9.54 16.67
N SER A 297 -16.24 9.54 16.10
CA SER A 297 -16.96 8.33 15.72
C SER A 297 -16.34 7.58 14.52
N SER A 298 -15.27 8.10 13.92
CA SER A 298 -14.56 7.45 12.80
C SER A 298 -13.46 6.48 13.24
N LEU A 299 -13.16 6.42 14.54
CA LEU A 299 -12.06 5.63 15.11
C LEU A 299 -12.65 4.55 16.04
N VAL A 300 -13.07 3.45 15.45
CA VAL A 300 -13.80 2.38 16.13
C VAL A 300 -12.88 1.21 16.45
N GLY A 301 -13.04 0.64 17.64
CA GLY A 301 -12.38 -0.60 18.05
C GLY A 301 -13.32 -1.41 18.94
N GLY A 302 -13.51 -2.68 18.62
CA GLY A 302 -14.39 -3.56 19.38
C GLY A 302 -13.95 -5.03 19.39
N TYR A 303 -14.37 -5.74 20.40
CA TYR A 303 -14.16 -7.17 20.52
C TYR A 303 -15.42 -7.90 20.09
N ILE A 304 -15.26 -9.04 19.42
CA ILE A 304 -16.36 -9.88 18.92
C ILE A 304 -16.03 -11.31 19.33
N GLY A 305 -16.82 -11.87 20.27
CA GLY A 305 -16.58 -13.19 20.85
C GLY A 305 -15.23 -13.21 21.60
N TYR A 306 -15.07 -12.33 22.60
CA TYR A 306 -13.81 -12.19 23.35
C TYR A 306 -13.45 -13.45 24.11
N TYR A 307 -12.42 -14.17 23.62
CA TYR A 307 -12.01 -15.51 24.08
C TYR A 307 -13.07 -16.59 23.92
N GLU A 308 -14.11 -16.37 23.10
CA GLU A 308 -15.08 -17.40 22.74
C GLU A 308 -14.53 -18.33 21.64
N PRO A 309 -15.13 -19.54 21.46
CA PRO A 309 -14.73 -20.45 20.39
C PRO A 309 -14.87 -19.82 19.00
N TYR A 310 -13.91 -20.05 18.11
CA TYR A 310 -13.99 -19.56 16.73
C TYR A 310 -15.19 -20.13 15.95
N ALA A 311 -15.74 -21.27 16.38
CA ALA A 311 -16.90 -21.88 15.75
C ALA A 311 -18.16 -21.01 15.81
N THR A 312 -18.31 -20.17 16.84
CA THR A 312 -19.46 -19.27 17.03
C THR A 312 -19.18 -17.84 16.56
N SER A 313 -18.02 -17.56 16.02
CA SER A 313 -17.53 -16.19 15.79
C SER A 313 -18.40 -15.33 14.88
N HIS A 314 -19.22 -15.93 14.00
CA HIS A 314 -20.19 -15.20 13.18
C HIS A 314 -21.50 -14.95 13.93
N ASP A 315 -21.89 -15.86 14.80
CA ASP A 315 -23.05 -15.71 15.68
C ASP A 315 -22.78 -14.59 16.70
N ASP A 316 -21.57 -14.62 17.29
CA ASP A 316 -21.11 -13.55 18.20
C ASP A 316 -21.16 -12.17 17.50
N LEU A 317 -20.73 -12.09 16.24
CA LEU A 317 -20.86 -10.84 15.46
C LEU A 317 -22.33 -10.45 15.27
N ASP A 318 -23.26 -11.41 15.06
CA ASP A 318 -24.66 -11.13 14.85
C ASP A 318 -25.34 -10.54 16.10
N GLU A 319 -24.82 -10.84 17.28
CA GLU A 319 -25.29 -10.33 18.57
C GLU A 319 -24.77 -8.90 18.87
N GLU A 320 -23.62 -8.49 18.31
CA GLU A 320 -22.95 -7.21 18.57
C GLU A 320 -23.63 -6.00 17.87
N LYS A 321 -24.90 -5.73 18.24
CA LYS A 321 -25.70 -4.67 17.59
C LYS A 321 -25.12 -3.27 17.77
N ASP A 322 -24.54 -2.98 18.92
CA ASP A 322 -23.92 -1.69 19.19
C ASP A 322 -22.66 -1.50 18.31
N PHE A 323 -21.84 -2.54 18.17
CA PHE A 323 -20.68 -2.50 17.30
C PHE A 323 -21.08 -2.33 15.82
N HIS A 324 -22.16 -2.98 15.37
CA HIS A 324 -22.72 -2.75 14.03
C HIS A 324 -23.11 -1.26 13.84
N GLN A 325 -23.70 -0.64 14.86
CA GLN A 325 -24.08 0.76 14.80
C GLN A 325 -22.86 1.68 14.78
N GLU A 326 -21.82 1.38 15.55
CA GLU A 326 -20.55 2.11 15.53
C GLU A 326 -19.89 2.06 14.15
N VAL A 327 -19.83 0.90 13.49
CA VAL A 327 -19.32 0.74 12.12
C VAL A 327 -20.10 1.63 11.13
N ARG A 328 -21.44 1.63 11.22
CA ARG A 328 -22.28 2.50 10.39
C ARG A 328 -22.06 3.98 10.69
N ASN A 329 -21.85 4.33 11.95
CA ASN A 329 -21.54 5.70 12.34
C ASN A 329 -20.17 6.15 11.84
N ALA A 330 -19.18 5.26 11.86
CA ALA A 330 -17.86 5.51 11.30
C ALA A 330 -17.93 5.82 9.78
N ALA A 331 -18.72 5.05 9.04
CA ALA A 331 -18.96 5.31 7.63
C ALA A 331 -19.70 6.65 7.39
N ARG A 332 -20.75 6.97 8.18
CA ARG A 332 -21.46 8.25 8.11
C ARG A 332 -20.56 9.44 8.44
N SER A 333 -19.72 9.31 9.48
CA SER A 333 -18.75 10.32 9.87
C SER A 333 -17.79 10.60 8.72
N LEU A 334 -17.27 9.55 8.07
CA LEU A 334 -16.41 9.68 6.90
C LEU A 334 -17.09 10.39 5.73
N VAL A 335 -18.33 10.01 5.40
CA VAL A 335 -19.14 10.67 4.36
C VAL A 335 -19.31 12.16 4.66
N ASN A 336 -19.66 12.50 5.90
CA ASN A 336 -19.84 13.90 6.30
C ASN A 336 -18.54 14.69 6.22
N ALA A 337 -17.42 14.12 6.67
CA ALA A 337 -16.13 14.76 6.58
C ALA A 337 -15.68 14.97 5.12
N VAL A 338 -15.94 14.02 4.21
CA VAL A 338 -15.67 14.18 2.77
C VAL A 338 -16.52 15.30 2.17
N LYS A 339 -17.81 15.43 2.57
CA LYS A 339 -18.67 16.53 2.13
C LYS A 339 -18.11 17.88 2.56
N LEU A 340 -17.70 18.01 3.82
CA LEU A 340 -17.08 19.24 4.34
C LEU A 340 -15.75 19.53 3.65
N LEU A 341 -14.91 18.53 3.46
CA LEU A 341 -13.64 18.65 2.76
C LEU A 341 -13.83 19.20 1.34
N ARG A 342 -14.75 18.61 0.57
CA ARG A 342 -14.99 19.02 -0.81
C ARG A 342 -15.62 20.40 -0.96
N ARG A 343 -16.32 20.87 0.06
CA ARG A 343 -16.84 22.26 0.13
C ARG A 343 -15.80 23.25 0.62
N GLY A 344 -14.65 22.79 1.14
CA GLY A 344 -13.65 23.65 1.79
C GLY A 344 -14.09 24.14 3.18
N GLU A 345 -15.02 23.44 3.79
CA GLU A 345 -15.61 23.77 5.10
C GLU A 345 -15.01 22.95 6.25
N LEU A 346 -14.17 21.96 5.93
CA LEU A 346 -13.50 21.16 6.95
C LEU A 346 -12.45 22.02 7.67
N LYS A 347 -12.76 22.42 8.89
CA LYS A 347 -11.86 23.21 9.74
C LYS A 347 -11.22 22.31 10.80
N LEU A 348 -9.90 22.33 10.84
CA LEU A 348 -9.13 21.66 11.88
C LEU A 348 -8.69 22.71 12.89
N PRO A 349 -8.93 22.51 14.21
CA PRO A 349 -8.56 23.48 15.24
C PRO A 349 -7.05 23.80 15.29
N ASP A 350 -6.23 22.84 14.86
CA ASP A 350 -4.77 22.89 14.86
C ASP A 350 -4.15 23.19 13.49
N ALA A 351 -4.94 23.45 12.45
CA ALA A 351 -4.45 23.67 11.09
C ALA A 351 -3.43 24.81 10.95
N ALA A 352 -3.49 25.78 11.85
CA ALA A 352 -2.55 26.92 11.88
C ALA A 352 -1.34 26.67 12.79
N LEU A 353 -1.30 25.56 13.53
CA LEU A 353 -0.19 25.26 14.42
C LEU A 353 0.99 24.71 13.62
N ARG A 354 2.19 25.19 13.99
CA ARG A 354 3.41 24.68 13.39
C ARG A 354 3.75 23.33 14.02
N ASP A 355 3.96 22.32 13.19
CA ASP A 355 4.49 21.02 13.67
C ASP A 355 5.85 21.25 14.35
N PRO A 356 6.00 20.91 15.64
CA PRO A 356 7.26 21.08 16.36
C PRO A 356 8.34 20.09 15.92
N ARG A 357 7.98 19.04 15.20
CA ARG A 357 8.90 18.02 14.69
C ARG A 357 9.07 18.18 13.18
N GLN A 358 10.30 18.44 12.76
CA GLN A 358 10.69 18.23 11.39
C GLN A 358 11.14 16.78 11.23
N LYS A 359 10.57 16.07 10.26
CA LYS A 359 11.03 14.72 9.93
C LYS A 359 12.41 14.73 9.28
#